data_f130c0af265912cbda2a12d4cc1ad2e0
#
_entry.id   f130c0af265912cbda2a12d4cc1ad2e0
#
_cell.length_a   1.000
_cell.length_b   1.000
_cell.length_c   1.000
_cell.angle_alpha   90.00
_cell.angle_beta   90.00
_cell.angle_gamma   90.00
#
_symmetry.space_group_name_H-M   'P 1'
#
loop_
_entity.id
_entity.type
_entity.pdbx_description
1 polymer ?
#
loop_
_entity_poly.entity_id
_entity_poly.type
_entity_poly.pdbx_seq_one_letter_code
_entity_poly.pdbx_strand_id
1 'polypeptide(L)'
;MTSKIMNKIQKKEKPNDVIYTPNSIVDLMLDFCDYKEGQSVLDPCKGKGAFFDKLSEPKDYCEITENIDFFDYTKKVDLIVGNPPYSILTKWLDHTMTICDKFCYVIGMYSLTPVRLQKMEENGFYITKILLTQVPTWFMRSYILVVEKGEKKPITFDYKNIGNKCLYCERPCGGMKNVGHCKRKATDTECSY
;
A
#
# COMPACT_ATOMS: atom_id res chain seq x y z
N MET A 1 -23.62 -2.04 -38.39
CA MET A 1 -23.52 -0.97 -37.34
C MET A 1 -22.99 -1.47 -35.98
N THR A 2 -22.30 -2.58 -35.89
CA THR A 2 -21.94 -3.24 -34.60
C THR A 2 -20.46 -3.21 -34.24
N SER A 3 -19.55 -2.93 -35.19
CA SER A 3 -18.09 -3.00 -34.86
C SER A 3 -17.53 -1.73 -34.18
N LYS A 4 -18.10 -0.55 -34.42
CA LYS A 4 -17.63 0.72 -33.83
C LYS A 4 -18.03 0.90 -32.35
N ILE A 5 -19.14 0.24 -31.93
CA ILE A 5 -19.58 0.31 -30.53
C ILE A 5 -18.76 -0.65 -29.65
N MET A 6 -18.43 -1.84 -30.17
CA MET A 6 -17.58 -2.78 -29.43
C MET A 6 -16.15 -2.25 -29.22
N ASN A 7 -15.57 -1.54 -30.19
CA ASN A 7 -14.23 -0.93 -30.03
C ASN A 7 -14.20 0.26 -29.06
N LYS A 8 -15.33 0.91 -28.77
CA LYS A 8 -15.43 1.95 -27.75
C LYS A 8 -15.53 1.39 -26.32
N ILE A 9 -16.07 0.17 -26.19
CA ILE A 9 -16.20 -0.51 -24.88
C ILE A 9 -14.87 -1.12 -24.45
N GLN A 10 -13.98 -1.48 -25.38
CA GLN A 10 -12.66 -2.04 -25.09
C GLN A 10 -11.57 -0.99 -24.74
N LYS A 11 -11.83 0.30 -24.99
CA LYS A 11 -10.99 1.41 -24.51
C LYS A 11 -11.53 2.02 -23.20
N LYS A 12 -11.94 1.22 -22.24
CA LYS A 12 -11.90 1.68 -20.85
C LYS A 12 -10.43 1.83 -20.50
N GLU A 13 -9.99 3.07 -20.33
CA GLU A 13 -8.71 3.37 -19.73
C GLU A 13 -8.56 2.48 -18.50
N LYS A 14 -7.44 1.74 -18.43
CA LYS A 14 -7.14 0.95 -17.23
C LYS A 14 -7.19 1.92 -16.04
N PRO A 15 -7.83 1.56 -14.93
CA PRO A 15 -7.79 2.40 -13.75
C PRO A 15 -6.36 2.84 -13.51
N ASN A 16 -6.15 4.12 -13.25
CA ASN A 16 -4.82 4.61 -12.91
C ASN A 16 -4.48 4.09 -11.50
N ASP A 17 -3.72 3.02 -11.44
CA ASP A 17 -3.26 2.40 -10.18
C ASP A 17 -2.15 3.22 -9.49
N VAL A 18 -1.77 4.38 -10.04
CA VAL A 18 -0.73 5.22 -9.44
C VAL A 18 -1.32 6.02 -8.29
N ILE A 19 -1.22 5.46 -7.09
CA ILE A 19 -1.65 6.09 -5.84
C ILE A 19 -0.43 6.25 -4.94
N TYR A 20 0.02 7.48 -4.74
CA TYR A 20 1.14 7.76 -3.83
C TYR A 20 0.73 7.65 -2.37
N THR A 21 1.56 6.97 -1.58
CA THR A 21 1.32 6.76 -0.16
C THR A 21 1.86 7.94 0.65
N PRO A 22 1.04 8.59 1.50
CA PRO A 22 1.51 9.64 2.38
C PRO A 22 2.52 9.13 3.42
N ASN A 23 3.49 9.97 3.79
CA ASN A 23 4.54 9.61 4.75
C ASN A 23 3.99 9.12 6.09
N SER A 24 2.90 9.70 6.59
CA SER A 24 2.26 9.26 7.84
C SER A 24 1.68 7.84 7.77
N ILE A 25 1.29 7.38 6.58
CA ILE A 25 0.86 6.00 6.36
C ILE A 25 2.07 5.09 6.31
N VAL A 26 3.17 5.52 5.69
CA VAL A 26 4.41 4.75 5.65
C VAL A 26 4.93 4.52 7.07
N ASP A 27 5.02 5.57 7.89
CA ASP A 27 5.45 5.47 9.29
C ASP A 27 4.57 4.50 10.09
N LEU A 28 3.25 4.64 9.92
CA LEU A 28 2.28 3.75 10.55
C LEU A 28 2.46 2.28 10.10
N MET A 29 2.77 2.03 8.82
CA MET A 29 2.98 0.69 8.29
C MET A 29 4.27 0.07 8.82
N LEU A 30 5.36 0.82 8.85
CA LEU A 30 6.66 0.36 9.35
C LEU A 30 6.58 0.01 10.85
N ASP A 31 5.91 0.85 11.64
CA ASP A 31 5.64 0.56 13.06
C ASP A 31 4.74 -0.67 13.22
N PHE A 32 3.63 -0.73 12.49
CA PHE A 32 2.64 -1.80 12.61
C PHE A 32 3.16 -3.18 12.19
N CYS A 33 4.10 -3.25 11.24
CA CYS A 33 4.72 -4.50 10.83
C CYS A 33 5.98 -4.85 11.64
N ASP A 34 6.30 -4.10 12.69
CA ASP A 34 7.49 -4.29 13.52
C ASP A 34 8.79 -4.29 12.69
N TYR A 35 8.88 -3.34 11.72
CA TYR A 35 10.09 -3.17 10.94
C TYR A 35 11.29 -2.86 11.83
N LYS A 36 12.44 -3.46 11.54
CA LYS A 36 13.69 -3.25 12.27
C LYS A 36 14.82 -2.93 11.31
N GLU A 37 15.66 -2.00 11.69
CA GLU A 37 16.90 -1.73 10.97
C GLU A 37 17.75 -3.00 10.80
N GLY A 38 18.39 -3.12 9.66
CA GLY A 38 19.22 -4.29 9.31
C GLY A 38 18.46 -5.46 8.69
N GLN A 39 17.12 -5.42 8.63
CA GLN A 39 16.37 -6.36 7.81
C GLN A 39 16.56 -6.04 6.32
N SER A 40 16.68 -7.08 5.49
CA SER A 40 16.60 -6.92 4.04
C SER A 40 15.16 -6.63 3.61
N VAL A 41 14.94 -5.44 3.02
CA VAL A 41 13.58 -4.97 2.70
C VAL A 41 13.46 -4.60 1.23
N LEU A 42 12.34 -5.01 0.63
CA LEU A 42 11.98 -4.61 -0.72
C LEU A 42 10.76 -3.67 -0.70
N ASP A 43 10.90 -2.51 -1.36
CA ASP A 43 9.77 -1.70 -1.82
C ASP A 43 9.42 -2.13 -3.26
N PRO A 44 8.34 -2.92 -3.47
CA PRO A 44 8.10 -3.56 -4.76
C PRO A 44 7.49 -2.62 -5.81
N CYS A 45 7.17 -1.38 -5.45
CA CYS A 45 6.60 -0.35 -6.32
C CYS A 45 6.92 1.05 -5.78
N LYS A 46 8.17 1.42 -5.87
CA LYS A 46 8.78 2.60 -5.22
C LYS A 46 8.01 3.91 -5.45
N GLY A 47 7.51 4.12 -6.66
CA GLY A 47 6.88 5.37 -7.04
C GLY A 47 7.78 6.56 -6.78
N LYS A 48 7.36 7.47 -5.90
CA LYS A 48 8.16 8.63 -5.47
C LYS A 48 9.09 8.37 -4.28
N GLY A 49 9.28 7.12 -3.88
CA GLY A 49 10.21 6.75 -2.82
C GLY A 49 9.68 6.82 -1.40
N ALA A 50 8.37 7.01 -1.19
CA ALA A 50 7.82 7.23 0.14
C ALA A 50 8.18 6.13 1.16
N PHE A 51 8.22 4.86 0.75
CA PHE A 51 8.72 3.76 1.56
C PHE A 51 10.24 3.69 1.50
N PHE A 52 10.81 3.65 0.28
CA PHE A 52 12.23 3.43 0.06
C PHE A 52 13.12 4.41 0.83
N ASP A 53 12.74 5.70 0.89
CA ASP A 53 13.52 6.74 1.57
C ASP A 53 13.57 6.56 3.09
N LYS A 54 12.60 5.83 3.68
CA LYS A 54 12.52 5.54 5.12
C LYS A 54 13.13 4.21 5.55
N LEU A 55 13.49 3.36 4.60
CA LEU A 55 14.11 2.09 4.87
C LEU A 55 15.62 2.25 5.07
N SER A 56 16.20 1.51 6.02
CA SER A 56 17.65 1.37 6.19
C SER A 56 18.21 0.27 5.28
N GLU A 57 19.52 0.28 5.06
CA GLU A 57 20.21 -0.82 4.38
C GLU A 57 20.21 -2.12 5.24
N PRO A 58 20.12 -3.30 4.62
CA PRO A 58 20.03 -3.54 3.17
C PRO A 58 18.60 -3.37 2.64
N LYS A 59 18.43 -2.52 1.63
CA LYS A 59 17.15 -2.27 0.96
C LYS A 59 17.25 -2.38 -0.55
N ASP A 60 16.14 -2.74 -1.18
CA ASP A 60 16.02 -2.82 -2.64
C ASP A 60 14.66 -2.28 -3.08
N TYR A 61 14.46 -2.03 -4.36
CA TYR A 61 13.17 -1.57 -4.89
C TYR A 61 12.90 -2.10 -6.29
N CYS A 62 11.63 -2.09 -6.67
CA CYS A 62 11.17 -2.20 -8.04
C CYS A 62 10.36 -0.98 -8.43
N GLU A 63 10.44 -0.57 -9.69
CA GLU A 63 9.67 0.54 -10.25
C GLU A 63 9.56 0.39 -11.77
N ILE A 64 8.36 0.13 -12.24
CA ILE A 64 8.13 -0.17 -13.66
C ILE A 64 8.47 1.00 -14.59
N THR A 65 8.35 2.23 -14.11
CA THR A 65 8.72 3.43 -14.87
C THR A 65 10.25 3.59 -15.01
N GLU A 66 11.01 2.89 -14.17
CA GLU A 66 12.47 2.79 -14.23
C GLU A 66 12.94 1.50 -14.93
N ASN A 67 12.03 0.74 -15.57
CA ASN A 67 12.26 -0.57 -16.19
C ASN A 67 12.76 -1.64 -15.21
N ILE A 68 12.37 -1.55 -13.93
CA ILE A 68 12.65 -2.54 -12.89
C ILE A 68 11.33 -3.20 -12.54
N ASP A 69 10.98 -4.30 -13.24
CA ASP A 69 9.71 -5.00 -13.02
C ASP A 69 9.79 -5.85 -11.76
N PHE A 70 8.78 -5.72 -10.90
CA PHE A 70 8.66 -6.53 -9.69
C PHE A 70 8.60 -8.04 -9.99
N PHE A 71 8.00 -8.43 -11.12
CA PHE A 71 7.89 -9.83 -11.49
C PHE A 71 9.22 -10.47 -11.94
N ASP A 72 10.23 -9.66 -12.23
CA ASP A 72 11.59 -10.12 -12.55
C ASP A 72 12.49 -10.21 -11.30
N TYR A 73 12.02 -9.70 -10.15
CA TYR A 73 12.78 -9.73 -8.90
C TYR A 73 12.75 -11.13 -8.28
N THR A 74 13.91 -11.74 -8.02
CA THR A 74 14.03 -13.12 -7.56
C THR A 74 14.80 -13.31 -6.27
N LYS A 75 15.41 -12.24 -5.74
CA LYS A 75 16.15 -12.31 -4.47
C LYS A 75 15.17 -12.51 -3.30
N LYS A 76 15.58 -13.30 -2.31
CA LYS A 76 14.83 -13.39 -1.05
C LYS A 76 15.12 -12.18 -0.18
N VAL A 77 14.07 -11.68 0.48
CA VAL A 77 14.14 -10.58 1.45
C VAL A 77 13.37 -10.94 2.73
N ASP A 78 13.73 -10.30 3.84
CA ASP A 78 13.07 -10.52 5.14
C ASP A 78 11.68 -9.89 5.20
N LEU A 79 11.49 -8.76 4.51
CA LEU A 79 10.24 -8.00 4.51
C LEU A 79 9.98 -7.37 3.14
N ILE A 80 8.74 -7.43 2.70
CA ILE A 80 8.25 -6.58 1.61
C ILE A 80 7.23 -5.59 2.19
N VAL A 81 7.40 -4.30 1.90
CA VAL A 81 6.46 -3.25 2.35
C VAL A 81 6.09 -2.33 1.21
N GLY A 82 4.80 -2.01 1.05
CA GLY A 82 4.39 -1.14 -0.04
C GLY A 82 2.88 -0.99 -0.25
N ASN A 83 2.54 -0.30 -1.32
CA ASN A 83 1.17 -0.10 -1.80
C ASN A 83 1.03 -0.71 -3.20
N PRO A 84 0.70 -2.00 -3.31
CA PRO A 84 0.71 -2.72 -4.59
C PRO A 84 -0.40 -2.23 -5.54
N PRO A 85 -0.23 -2.39 -6.86
CA PRO A 85 -1.27 -2.09 -7.84
C PRO A 85 -2.47 -3.03 -7.68
N TYR A 86 -3.66 -2.47 -7.41
CA TYR A 86 -4.84 -3.27 -7.05
C TYR A 86 -5.43 -4.05 -8.23
N SER A 87 -5.24 -3.58 -9.45
CA SER A 87 -5.76 -4.26 -10.67
C SER A 87 -5.14 -5.64 -10.89
N ILE A 88 -3.91 -5.86 -10.44
CA ILE A 88 -3.16 -7.11 -10.60
C ILE A 88 -2.81 -7.78 -9.26
N LEU A 89 -3.49 -7.38 -8.18
CA LEU A 89 -3.12 -7.77 -6.81
C LEU A 89 -3.02 -9.30 -6.61
N THR A 90 -3.86 -10.10 -7.25
CA THR A 90 -3.77 -11.57 -7.12
C THR A 90 -2.43 -12.11 -7.62
N LYS A 91 -2.03 -11.71 -8.84
CA LYS A 91 -0.73 -12.09 -9.40
C LYS A 91 0.44 -11.51 -8.58
N TRP A 92 0.25 -10.31 -8.04
CA TRP A 92 1.22 -9.65 -7.18
C TRP A 92 1.49 -10.43 -5.89
N LEU A 93 0.42 -10.85 -5.21
CA LEU A 93 0.53 -11.68 -4.00
C LEU A 93 1.21 -13.02 -4.28
N ASP A 94 0.90 -13.65 -5.42
CA ASP A 94 1.56 -14.89 -5.83
C ASP A 94 3.08 -14.72 -5.90
N HIS A 95 3.53 -13.67 -6.58
CA HIS A 95 4.96 -13.40 -6.70
C HIS A 95 5.58 -13.00 -5.34
N THR A 96 4.92 -12.14 -4.57
CA THR A 96 5.33 -11.76 -3.20
C THR A 96 5.69 -12.99 -2.37
N MET A 97 4.80 -13.98 -2.31
CA MET A 97 4.98 -15.21 -1.53
C MET A 97 6.14 -16.09 -2.00
N THR A 98 6.65 -15.88 -3.22
CA THR A 98 7.84 -16.62 -3.70
C THR A 98 9.15 -16.04 -3.20
N ILE A 99 9.20 -14.77 -2.79
CA ILE A 99 10.44 -14.04 -2.52
C ILE A 99 10.55 -13.51 -1.07
N CYS A 100 9.52 -13.64 -0.25
CA CYS A 100 9.59 -13.30 1.17
C CYS A 100 8.70 -14.21 2.00
N ASP A 101 8.95 -14.26 3.31
CA ASP A 101 8.11 -14.96 4.28
C ASP A 101 7.27 -13.98 5.14
N LYS A 102 7.49 -12.67 5.00
CA LYS A 102 6.71 -11.61 5.65
C LYS A 102 6.50 -10.42 4.73
N PHE A 103 5.26 -9.92 4.64
CA PHE A 103 4.98 -8.69 3.93
C PHE A 103 3.93 -7.83 4.61
N CYS A 104 4.02 -6.52 4.40
CA CYS A 104 3.07 -5.53 4.89
C CYS A 104 2.58 -4.67 3.72
N TYR A 105 1.29 -4.80 3.40
CA TYR A 105 0.67 -4.06 2.32
C TYR A 105 -0.48 -3.18 2.80
N VAL A 106 -0.59 -2.00 2.24
CA VAL A 106 -1.83 -1.24 2.31
C VAL A 106 -2.67 -1.58 1.08
N ILE A 107 -3.91 -2.02 1.30
CA ILE A 107 -4.84 -2.39 0.23
C ILE A 107 -6.21 -1.77 0.45
N GLY A 108 -6.94 -1.52 -0.62
CA GLY A 108 -8.34 -1.11 -0.53
C GLY A 108 -9.20 -2.19 0.15
N MET A 109 -10.20 -1.78 0.94
CA MET A 109 -11.04 -2.68 1.73
C MET A 109 -11.69 -3.81 0.88
N TYR A 110 -12.08 -3.50 -0.35
CA TYR A 110 -12.68 -4.48 -1.28
C TYR A 110 -11.66 -5.40 -1.94
N SER A 111 -10.37 -5.17 -1.74
CA SER A 111 -9.31 -6.00 -2.32
C SER A 111 -9.06 -7.28 -1.52
N LEU A 112 -9.52 -7.36 -0.27
CA LEU A 112 -9.43 -8.57 0.55
C LEU A 112 -10.61 -9.49 0.24
N THR A 113 -10.39 -10.48 -0.63
CA THR A 113 -11.42 -11.40 -1.09
C THR A 113 -11.19 -12.82 -0.56
N PRO A 114 -12.24 -13.66 -0.40
CA PRO A 114 -12.07 -15.05 0.04
C PRO A 114 -11.08 -15.84 -0.82
N VAL A 115 -11.09 -15.63 -2.14
CA VAL A 115 -10.18 -16.31 -3.08
C VAL A 115 -8.71 -15.98 -2.79
N ARG A 116 -8.41 -14.71 -2.49
CA ARG A 116 -7.03 -14.31 -2.14
C ARG A 116 -6.61 -14.85 -0.78
N LEU A 117 -7.53 -14.87 0.19
CA LEU A 117 -7.27 -15.47 1.51
C LEU A 117 -6.97 -16.95 1.39
N GLN A 118 -7.82 -17.70 0.68
CA GLN A 118 -7.62 -19.12 0.44
C GLN A 118 -6.27 -19.38 -0.22
N LYS A 119 -5.93 -18.62 -1.24
CA LYS A 119 -4.67 -18.76 -1.95
C LYS A 119 -3.44 -18.49 -1.08
N MET A 120 -3.51 -17.50 -0.19
CA MET A 120 -2.46 -17.28 0.81
C MET A 120 -2.34 -18.47 1.77
N GLU A 121 -3.46 -18.97 2.30
CA GLU A 121 -3.48 -20.13 3.20
C GLU A 121 -2.94 -21.39 2.53
N GLU A 122 -3.29 -21.69 1.28
CA GLU A 122 -2.76 -22.79 0.48
C GLU A 122 -1.23 -22.74 0.30
N ASN A 123 -0.65 -21.54 0.34
CA ASN A 123 0.80 -21.32 0.31
C ASN A 123 1.44 -21.19 1.71
N GLY A 124 0.68 -21.43 2.77
CA GLY A 124 1.15 -21.36 4.16
C GLY A 124 1.31 -19.94 4.69
N PHE A 125 0.64 -18.95 4.08
CA PHE A 125 0.67 -17.57 4.52
C PHE A 125 -0.64 -17.18 5.20
N TYR A 126 -0.54 -16.50 6.33
CA TYR A 126 -1.66 -16.09 7.14
C TYR A 126 -1.58 -14.61 7.50
N ILE A 127 -2.73 -13.93 7.50
CA ILE A 127 -2.79 -12.58 8.05
C ILE A 127 -2.61 -12.68 9.56
N THR A 128 -1.60 -11.98 10.08
CA THR A 128 -1.31 -11.91 11.52
C THR A 128 -1.81 -10.62 12.15
N LYS A 129 -1.82 -9.51 11.39
CA LYS A 129 -2.32 -8.22 11.85
C LYS A 129 -3.14 -7.52 10.76
N ILE A 130 -4.22 -6.87 11.17
CA ILE A 130 -5.06 -6.01 10.32
C ILE A 130 -5.23 -4.67 11.03
N LEU A 131 -4.92 -3.58 10.35
CA LEU A 131 -5.26 -2.24 10.78
C LEU A 131 -6.23 -1.62 9.78
N LEU A 132 -7.44 -1.28 10.25
CA LEU A 132 -8.39 -0.50 9.46
C LEU A 132 -8.04 0.98 9.53
N THR A 133 -7.81 1.61 8.39
CA THR A 133 -7.49 3.03 8.32
C THR A 133 -8.26 3.73 7.20
N GLN A 134 -8.35 5.02 7.29
CA GLN A 134 -8.86 5.87 6.22
C GLN A 134 -7.83 6.94 5.91
N VAL A 135 -7.31 6.90 4.69
CA VAL A 135 -6.41 7.94 4.18
C VAL A 135 -7.28 9.05 3.60
N PRO A 136 -7.27 10.27 4.13
CA PRO A 136 -8.20 11.35 3.72
C PRO A 136 -8.13 11.70 2.23
N THR A 137 -6.97 11.51 1.59
CA THR A 137 -6.77 11.77 0.16
C THR A 137 -7.18 10.59 -0.73
N TRP A 138 -7.49 9.44 -0.15
CA TRP A 138 -7.92 8.26 -0.89
C TRP A 138 -9.44 8.11 -0.83
N PHE A 139 -10.01 7.69 -1.94
CA PHE A 139 -11.47 7.54 -2.06
C PHE A 139 -12.05 6.46 -1.15
N MET A 140 -11.26 5.46 -0.76
CA MET A 140 -11.74 4.29 -0.01
C MET A 140 -11.01 4.12 1.34
N ARG A 141 -11.70 3.44 2.26
CA ARG A 141 -11.06 2.87 3.44
C ARG A 141 -10.07 1.79 3.02
N SER A 142 -9.01 1.66 3.79
CA SER A 142 -7.93 0.74 3.48
C SER A 142 -7.61 -0.14 4.69
N TYR A 143 -7.14 -1.34 4.39
CA TYR A 143 -6.48 -2.19 5.37
C TYR A 143 -4.97 -2.09 5.21
N ILE A 144 -4.26 -1.97 6.32
CA ILE A 144 -2.86 -2.32 6.41
C ILE A 144 -2.83 -3.75 6.91
N LEU A 145 -2.26 -4.65 6.12
CA LEU A 145 -2.18 -6.08 6.41
C LEU A 145 -0.74 -6.48 6.67
N VAL A 146 -0.51 -7.20 7.77
CA VAL A 146 0.73 -7.96 7.95
C VAL A 146 0.41 -9.42 7.71
N VAL A 147 1.14 -10.03 6.79
CA VAL A 147 0.99 -11.42 6.40
C VAL A 147 2.33 -12.12 6.61
N GLU A 148 2.31 -13.28 7.24
CA GLU A 148 3.49 -14.05 7.57
C GLU A 148 3.29 -15.52 7.19
N LYS A 149 4.37 -16.15 6.75
CA LYS A 149 4.41 -17.59 6.51
C LYS A 149 4.57 -18.35 7.83
N GLY A 150 3.84 -19.45 7.98
CA GLY A 150 3.95 -20.28 9.18
C GLY A 150 2.63 -20.91 9.59
N GLU A 151 2.33 -20.91 10.87
CA GLU A 151 1.08 -21.45 11.42
C GLU A 151 -0.01 -20.38 11.52
N LYS A 152 -1.25 -20.81 11.34
CA LYS A 152 -2.42 -19.93 11.53
C LYS A 152 -2.54 -19.51 12.99
N LYS A 153 -2.50 -18.22 13.25
CA LYS A 153 -2.62 -17.62 14.59
C LYS A 153 -3.86 -16.71 14.66
N PRO A 154 -4.33 -16.37 15.88
CA PRO A 154 -5.32 -15.31 16.03
C PRO A 154 -4.86 -14.01 15.38
N ILE A 155 -5.76 -13.37 14.64
CA ILE A 155 -5.46 -12.10 13.96
C ILE A 155 -5.55 -10.96 14.97
N THR A 156 -4.51 -10.12 15.04
CA THR A 156 -4.59 -8.84 15.75
C THR A 156 -5.34 -7.85 14.86
N PHE A 157 -6.50 -7.40 15.30
CA PHE A 157 -7.28 -6.38 14.61
C PHE A 157 -7.23 -5.07 15.39
N ASP A 158 -6.89 -3.98 14.70
CA ASP A 158 -6.89 -2.63 15.25
C ASP A 158 -7.49 -1.64 14.23
N TYR A 159 -7.77 -0.42 14.66
CA TYR A 159 -8.20 0.64 13.77
C TYR A 159 -7.54 1.97 14.16
N LYS A 160 -7.23 2.79 13.18
CA LYS A 160 -6.72 4.13 13.40
C LYS A 160 -7.48 5.13 12.54
N ASN A 161 -8.20 6.01 13.22
CA ASN A 161 -8.74 7.19 12.57
C ASN A 161 -7.61 8.22 12.46
N ILE A 162 -7.03 8.36 11.26
CA ILE A 162 -5.97 9.34 11.00
C ILE A 162 -6.54 10.76 11.04
N GLY A 163 -7.89 10.85 11.20
CA GLY A 163 -8.63 12.04 11.60
C GLY A 163 -8.22 13.32 10.87
N ASN A 164 -8.86 14.42 11.16
CA ASN A 164 -8.74 15.75 10.56
C ASN A 164 -7.33 16.40 10.59
N LYS A 165 -6.25 15.63 10.64
CA LYS A 165 -4.89 16.15 10.47
C LYS A 165 -4.58 16.24 8.98
N CYS A 166 -4.05 17.36 8.56
CA CYS A 166 -3.51 17.50 7.22
C CYS A 166 -2.35 16.52 7.00
N LEU A 167 -2.46 15.63 6.01
CA LEU A 167 -1.42 14.65 5.70
C LEU A 167 -0.10 15.27 5.23
N TYR A 168 -0.13 16.55 4.85
CA TYR A 168 1.04 17.27 4.37
C TYR A 168 1.71 18.11 5.45
N CYS A 169 0.98 18.54 6.48
CA CYS A 169 1.52 19.41 7.52
C CYS A 169 1.25 18.91 8.95
N GLU A 170 0.63 17.73 9.09
CA GLU A 170 0.31 17.05 10.37
C GLU A 170 -0.51 17.86 11.39
N ARG A 171 -0.96 19.07 11.01
CA ARG A 171 -1.74 19.95 11.88
C ARG A 171 -3.24 19.65 11.77
N PRO A 172 -4.03 19.93 12.81
CA PRO A 172 -5.48 19.78 12.72
C PRO A 172 -6.05 20.60 11.56
N CYS A 173 -6.79 19.98 10.66
CA CYS A 173 -7.59 20.66 9.66
C CYS A 173 -9.05 20.67 10.11
N GLY A 174 -9.66 21.84 10.19
CA GLY A 174 -11.09 21.96 10.50
C GLY A 174 -11.93 21.37 9.36
N GLY A 175 -12.53 20.20 9.58
CA GLY A 175 -13.59 19.57 8.81
C GLY A 175 -13.44 19.48 7.28
N MET A 176 -13.62 18.29 6.74
CA MET A 176 -13.66 18.02 5.30
C MET A 176 -14.82 18.77 4.61
N LYS A 177 -14.53 19.92 4.02
CA LYS A 177 -15.30 20.44 2.88
C LYS A 177 -14.27 20.77 1.81
N ASN A 178 -14.14 19.89 0.82
CA ASN A 178 -13.24 19.95 -0.33
C ASN A 178 -11.81 19.47 -0.07
N VAL A 179 -11.53 18.28 -0.59
CA VAL A 179 -10.20 17.69 -0.74
C VAL A 179 -9.46 18.44 -1.86
N GLY A 180 -9.22 19.73 -1.64
CA GLY A 180 -8.33 20.56 -2.43
C GLY A 180 -6.96 20.57 -1.75
N HIS A 181 -5.91 20.69 -2.51
CA HIS A 181 -4.53 20.78 -2.03
C HIS A 181 -4.41 21.73 -0.84
N CYS A 182 -3.75 21.30 0.24
CA CYS A 182 -3.38 22.19 1.32
C CYS A 182 -2.57 23.37 0.74
N LYS A 183 -3.16 24.54 0.76
CA LYS A 183 -2.53 25.77 0.22
C LYS A 183 -1.57 26.43 1.20
N ARG A 184 -1.19 25.76 2.29
CA ARG A 184 -0.27 26.33 3.27
C ARG A 184 1.12 26.48 2.71
N LYS A 185 1.68 27.66 2.87
CA LYS A 185 3.13 27.87 2.88
C LYS A 185 3.66 27.47 4.26
N ALA A 186 4.92 27.09 4.34
CA ALA A 186 5.57 26.63 5.60
C ALA A 186 5.47 27.63 6.77
N THR A 187 5.08 28.87 6.50
CA THR A 187 4.97 30.00 7.44
C THR A 187 3.55 30.25 7.94
N ASP A 188 2.53 29.61 7.39
CA ASP A 188 1.14 29.93 7.73
C ASP A 188 0.67 29.22 8.99
N THR A 189 0.03 29.95 9.91
CA THR A 189 -0.50 29.43 11.18
C THR A 189 -1.89 28.79 11.04
N GLU A 190 -2.64 29.12 9.99
CA GLU A 190 -4.00 28.60 9.73
C GLU A 190 -4.16 28.05 8.30
N CYS A 191 -4.99 27.01 8.10
CA CYS A 191 -5.35 26.53 6.78
C CYS A 191 -6.38 27.48 6.16
N SER A 192 -6.03 28.14 5.07
CA SER A 192 -7.03 28.79 4.20
C SER A 192 -7.64 27.73 3.26
N TYR A 193 -8.95 27.62 3.28
CA TYR A 193 -9.76 26.76 2.41
C TYR A 193 -9.98 27.41 1.04
#